data_16f24690d0cda1a988233e9a05c74847
#
_entry.id   16f24690d0cda1a988233e9a05c74847
#
_cell.length_a   1.000
_cell.length_b   1.000
_cell.length_c   1.000
_cell.angle_alpha   90.00
_cell.angle_beta   90.00
_cell.angle_gamma   90.00
#
_symmetry.space_group_name_H-M   'P 1'
#
loop_
_entity.id
_entity.type
_entity.pdbx_description
1 polymer ?
#
loop_
_entity_poly.entity_id
_entity_poly.type
_entity_poly.pdbx_seq_one_letter_code
_entity_poly.pdbx_strand_id
1 'polypeptide(L)'
;MSTTSKILMGFVLGGMMSIDFGGPLNKAAYVFGTASLAAADGSAVSSEIIAPDMIGGMVPPVAIALSTLLFSDKFTAKERQSGLTNFIMGLSFITEGAIPFAASDPLRVIPTCALGSAMAGALSMAFGCSVPAPHGGVFVFGVVQNWPMYFVALAAGSVVAAVLMGFVKKSVNE
;
A
#
# COMPACT_ATOMS: atom_id res chain seq x y z
N MET A 1 18.83 -3.22 -14.43
CA MET A 1 18.72 -3.82 -13.07
C MET A 1 18.36 -5.29 -13.20
N SER A 2 18.93 -6.16 -12.34
CA SER A 2 18.51 -7.56 -12.28
C SER A 2 17.09 -7.66 -11.69
N THR A 3 16.38 -8.76 -11.98
CA THR A 3 15.03 -9.00 -11.43
C THR A 3 15.04 -8.99 -9.90
N THR A 4 16.05 -9.59 -9.27
CA THR A 4 16.19 -9.59 -7.81
C THR A 4 16.35 -8.18 -7.25
N SER A 5 17.14 -7.32 -7.90
CA SER A 5 17.31 -5.92 -7.46
C SER A 5 16.02 -5.12 -7.59
N LYS A 6 15.24 -5.35 -8.64
CA LYS A 6 13.92 -4.74 -8.82
C LYS A 6 12.96 -5.14 -7.69
N ILE A 7 12.85 -6.43 -7.39
CA ILE A 7 11.99 -6.96 -6.33
C ILE A 7 12.38 -6.39 -4.97
N LEU A 8 13.68 -6.36 -4.66
CA LEU A 8 14.17 -5.79 -3.40
C LEU A 8 13.86 -4.30 -3.28
N MET A 9 14.06 -3.55 -4.35
CA MET A 9 13.71 -2.12 -4.39
C MET A 9 12.20 -1.92 -4.20
N GLY A 10 11.37 -2.71 -4.88
CA GLY A 10 9.92 -2.66 -4.72
C GLY A 10 9.48 -3.00 -3.30
N PHE A 11 10.13 -3.95 -2.65
CA PHE A 11 9.89 -4.30 -1.26
C PHE A 11 10.19 -3.11 -0.31
N VAL A 12 11.34 -2.47 -0.49
CA VAL A 12 11.75 -1.33 0.36
C VAL A 12 10.84 -0.13 0.12
N LEU A 13 10.65 0.27 -1.12
CA LEU A 13 9.83 1.44 -1.47
C LEU A 13 8.37 1.26 -1.03
N GLY A 14 7.77 0.12 -1.35
CA GLY A 14 6.41 -0.20 -0.93
C GLY A 14 6.25 -0.19 0.59
N GLY A 15 7.21 -0.77 1.32
CA GLY A 15 7.21 -0.78 2.79
C GLY A 15 7.32 0.63 3.39
N MET A 16 8.19 1.49 2.85
CA MET A 16 8.36 2.88 3.29
C MET A 16 7.06 3.69 3.22
N MET A 17 6.19 3.38 2.24
CA MET A 17 4.91 4.07 2.10
C MET A 17 3.97 3.86 3.29
N SER A 18 4.18 2.81 4.09
CA SER A 18 3.25 2.38 5.14
C SER A 18 3.84 2.37 6.56
N ILE A 19 5.03 2.93 6.76
CA ILE A 19 5.63 3.02 8.09
C ILE A 19 5.06 4.22 8.86
N ASP A 20 4.82 5.33 8.19
CA ASP A 20 4.39 6.59 8.81
C ASP A 20 3.17 7.25 8.14
N PHE A 21 2.48 6.52 7.24
CA PHE A 21 1.19 6.89 6.61
C PHE A 21 1.10 8.35 6.12
N GLY A 22 2.05 8.77 5.30
CA GLY A 22 2.14 10.14 4.78
C GLY A 22 3.17 11.02 5.48
N GLY A 23 3.94 10.48 6.42
CA GLY A 23 5.04 11.15 7.10
C GLY A 23 6.34 11.23 6.27
N PRO A 24 7.49 11.48 6.92
CA PRO A 24 8.77 11.70 6.24
C PRO A 24 9.25 10.53 5.38
N LEU A 25 9.09 9.28 5.85
CA LEU A 25 9.51 8.09 5.11
C LEU A 25 8.65 7.85 3.87
N ASN A 26 7.33 7.98 4.01
CA ASN A 26 6.40 7.94 2.89
C ASN A 26 6.76 9.00 1.85
N LYS A 27 7.01 10.24 2.28
CA LYS A 27 7.37 11.33 1.38
C LYS A 27 8.73 11.12 0.71
N ALA A 28 9.70 10.52 1.40
CA ALA A 28 11.00 10.20 0.82
C ALA A 28 10.88 9.19 -0.32
N ALA A 29 10.11 8.11 -0.12
CA ALA A 29 9.83 7.13 -1.18
C ALA A 29 9.10 7.78 -2.37
N TYR A 30 8.03 8.52 -2.09
CA TYR A 30 7.25 9.22 -3.12
C TYR A 30 8.09 10.20 -3.95
N VAL A 31 8.93 11.02 -3.29
CA VAL A 31 9.82 11.98 -3.98
C VAL A 31 10.86 11.24 -4.83
N PHE A 32 11.41 10.13 -4.33
CA PHE A 32 12.33 9.31 -5.10
C PHE A 32 11.68 8.74 -6.37
N GLY A 33 10.48 8.16 -6.24
CA GLY A 33 9.72 7.63 -7.37
C GLY A 33 9.35 8.70 -8.39
N THR A 34 8.84 9.85 -7.95
CA THR A 34 8.45 10.95 -8.83
C THR A 34 9.66 11.61 -9.51
N ALA A 35 10.79 11.77 -8.78
CA ALA A 35 12.04 12.26 -9.35
C ALA A 35 12.58 11.31 -10.43
N SER A 36 12.49 10.00 -10.19
CA SER A 36 12.86 8.97 -11.18
C SER A 36 12.00 9.07 -12.44
N LEU A 37 10.70 9.32 -12.29
CA LEU A 37 9.78 9.51 -13.40
C LEU A 37 10.13 10.76 -14.23
N ALA A 38 10.49 11.86 -13.57
CA ALA A 38 10.86 13.12 -14.22
C ALA A 38 12.23 13.06 -14.90
N ALA A 39 13.21 12.33 -14.33
CA ALA A 39 14.58 12.28 -14.82
C ALA A 39 14.77 11.43 -16.07
N ALA A 40 13.87 10.51 -16.36
CA ALA A 40 14.07 9.47 -17.38
C ALA A 40 13.28 9.67 -18.67
N ASP A 41 12.91 10.89 -19.03
CA ASP A 41 12.18 11.23 -20.27
C ASP A 41 10.96 10.31 -20.55
N GLY A 42 10.29 9.85 -19.50
CA GLY A 42 9.14 8.96 -19.59
C GLY A 42 9.50 7.52 -19.97
N SER A 43 10.73 7.08 -19.75
CA SER A 43 11.15 5.70 -20.05
C SER A 43 10.36 4.68 -19.21
N ALA A 44 10.17 3.48 -19.76
CA ALA A 44 9.46 2.38 -19.07
C ALA A 44 10.09 2.04 -17.71
N VAL A 45 11.40 2.17 -17.55
CA VAL A 45 12.13 1.86 -16.31
C VAL A 45 11.73 2.81 -15.18
N SER A 46 11.58 4.10 -15.44
CA SER A 46 11.18 5.07 -14.42
C SER A 46 9.73 4.89 -13.97
N SER A 47 8.85 4.52 -14.90
CA SER A 47 7.46 4.18 -14.58
C SER A 47 7.33 2.89 -13.76
N GLU A 48 8.28 1.95 -13.87
CA GLU A 48 8.36 0.78 -13.00
C GLU A 48 8.81 1.14 -11.58
N ILE A 49 9.73 2.10 -11.43
CA ILE A 49 10.27 2.51 -10.11
C ILE A 49 9.20 3.16 -9.23
N ILE A 50 8.29 3.93 -9.80
CA ILE A 50 7.22 4.60 -9.03
C ILE A 50 6.06 3.66 -8.68
N ALA A 51 5.89 2.55 -9.40
CA ALA A 51 4.76 1.63 -9.17
C ALA A 51 4.70 1.07 -7.73
N PRO A 52 5.81 0.67 -7.09
CA PRO A 52 5.83 0.26 -5.68
C PRO A 52 5.34 1.33 -4.70
N ASP A 53 5.69 2.59 -4.93
CA ASP A 53 5.25 3.70 -4.08
C ASP A 53 3.73 3.87 -4.18
N MET A 54 3.23 3.86 -5.41
CA MET A 54 1.80 4.06 -5.66
C MET A 54 0.98 2.92 -5.04
N ILE A 55 1.36 1.67 -5.27
CA ILE A 55 0.63 0.52 -4.73
C ILE A 55 0.80 0.41 -3.21
N GLY A 56 2.00 0.69 -2.70
CA GLY A 56 2.30 0.65 -1.27
C GLY A 56 1.44 1.59 -0.44
N GLY A 57 1.17 2.79 -0.97
CA GLY A 57 0.29 3.77 -0.33
C GLY A 57 -1.19 3.39 -0.32
N MET A 58 -1.64 2.52 -1.22
CA MET A 58 -3.03 2.04 -1.28
C MET A 58 -3.30 0.90 -0.27
N VAL A 59 -2.30 0.09 0.05
CA VAL A 59 -2.46 -1.13 0.86
C VAL A 59 -3.00 -0.86 2.27
N PRO A 60 -2.48 0.08 3.09
CA PRO A 60 -2.90 0.21 4.48
C PRO A 60 -4.41 0.43 4.67
N PRO A 61 -5.05 1.42 4.05
CA PRO A 61 -6.47 1.65 4.25
C PRO A 61 -7.34 0.53 3.64
N VAL A 62 -6.92 -0.11 2.54
CA VAL A 62 -7.61 -1.27 1.97
C VAL A 62 -7.49 -2.48 2.91
N ALA A 63 -6.30 -2.75 3.44
CA ALA A 63 -6.06 -3.84 4.37
C ALA A 63 -6.85 -3.68 5.67
N ILE A 64 -6.90 -2.46 6.22
CA ILE A 64 -7.69 -2.15 7.41
C ILE A 64 -9.17 -2.39 7.14
N ALA A 65 -9.69 -1.91 6.01
CA ALA A 65 -11.07 -2.14 5.61
C ALA A 65 -11.40 -3.65 5.53
N LEU A 66 -10.54 -4.44 4.90
CA LEU A 66 -10.70 -5.90 4.84
C LEU A 66 -10.62 -6.53 6.22
N SER A 67 -9.69 -6.08 7.07
CA SER A 67 -9.53 -6.62 8.42
C SER A 67 -10.76 -6.32 9.30
N THR A 68 -11.38 -5.14 9.19
CA THR A 68 -12.61 -4.80 9.92
C THR A 68 -13.80 -5.68 9.51
N LEU A 69 -13.81 -6.18 8.28
CA LEU A 69 -14.85 -7.10 7.80
C LEU A 69 -14.58 -8.55 8.22
N LEU A 70 -13.33 -9.01 8.10
CA LEU A 70 -12.96 -10.41 8.36
C LEU A 70 -12.83 -10.73 9.85
N PHE A 71 -12.39 -9.75 10.64
CA PHE A 71 -12.09 -9.89 12.07
C PHE A 71 -12.79 -8.80 12.88
N SER A 72 -14.11 -8.72 12.77
CA SER A 72 -14.93 -7.67 13.37
C SER A 72 -14.81 -7.59 14.91
N ASP A 73 -14.46 -8.69 15.57
CA ASP A 73 -14.22 -8.78 17.02
C ASP A 73 -12.92 -8.08 17.47
N LYS A 74 -12.05 -7.73 16.53
CA LYS A 74 -10.76 -7.04 16.79
C LYS A 74 -10.87 -5.51 16.71
N PHE A 75 -12.03 -5.01 16.32
CA PHE A 75 -12.25 -3.59 16.06
C PHE A 75 -13.48 -3.08 16.79
N THR A 76 -13.41 -1.84 17.30
CA THR A 76 -14.55 -1.16 17.91
C THR A 76 -15.66 -0.91 16.88
N ALA A 77 -16.89 -0.66 17.35
CA ALA A 77 -18.02 -0.34 16.47
C ALA A 77 -17.73 0.88 15.58
N LYS A 78 -17.04 1.88 16.12
CA LYS A 78 -16.62 3.08 15.39
C LYS A 78 -15.58 2.76 14.29
N GLU A 79 -14.60 1.93 14.60
CA GLU A 79 -13.59 1.48 13.62
C GLU A 79 -14.23 0.68 12.48
N ARG A 80 -15.18 -0.21 12.80
CA ARG A 80 -15.93 -0.98 11.78
C ARG A 80 -16.76 -0.07 10.86
N GLN A 81 -17.41 0.95 11.40
CA GLN A 81 -18.15 1.94 10.59
C GLN A 81 -17.25 2.70 9.62
N SER A 82 -16.00 2.93 9.99
CA SER A 82 -15.01 3.60 9.13
C SER A 82 -14.44 2.69 8.03
N GLY A 83 -14.72 1.39 8.04
CA GLY A 83 -14.13 0.42 7.11
C GLY A 83 -14.41 0.75 5.65
N LEU A 84 -15.67 1.05 5.29
CA LEU A 84 -16.03 1.41 3.92
C LEU A 84 -15.33 2.70 3.46
N THR A 85 -15.28 3.71 4.33
CA THR A 85 -14.58 4.96 4.05
C THR A 85 -13.09 4.70 3.80
N ASN A 86 -12.45 3.87 4.61
CA ASN A 86 -11.06 3.47 4.41
C ASN A 86 -10.84 2.73 3.09
N PHE A 87 -11.77 1.86 2.69
CA PHE A 87 -11.68 1.18 1.41
C PHE A 87 -11.67 2.18 0.25
N ILE A 88 -12.59 3.14 0.26
CA ILE A 88 -12.66 4.20 -0.76
C ILE A 88 -11.39 5.07 -0.75
N MET A 89 -10.91 5.45 0.46
CA MET A 89 -9.67 6.21 0.61
C MET A 89 -8.47 5.46 0.03
N GLY A 90 -8.35 4.16 0.31
CA GLY A 90 -7.28 3.32 -0.23
C GLY A 90 -7.30 3.23 -1.74
N LEU A 91 -8.47 3.03 -2.34
CA LEU A 91 -8.63 3.04 -3.79
C LEU A 91 -8.34 4.41 -4.41
N SER A 92 -8.45 5.48 -3.64
CA SER A 92 -8.14 6.85 -4.06
C SER A 92 -6.70 7.27 -3.76
N PHE A 93 -5.83 6.36 -3.32
CA PHE A 93 -4.45 6.64 -2.91
C PHE A 93 -4.34 7.59 -1.70
N ILE A 94 -5.24 7.47 -0.73
CA ILE A 94 -5.22 8.27 0.50
C ILE A 94 -4.80 7.35 1.66
N THR A 95 -3.50 7.30 1.90
CA THR A 95 -2.87 6.44 2.93
C THR A 95 -3.25 6.87 4.35
N GLU A 96 -3.50 8.15 4.54
CA GLU A 96 -3.81 8.78 5.83
C GLU A 96 -5.08 8.23 6.48
N GLY A 97 -5.96 7.56 5.74
CA GLY A 97 -7.11 6.84 6.30
C GLY A 97 -6.74 5.78 7.33
N ALA A 98 -5.51 5.27 7.29
CA ALA A 98 -4.98 4.31 8.25
C ALA A 98 -4.55 4.94 9.59
N ILE A 99 -4.34 6.27 9.66
CA ILE A 99 -3.77 6.95 10.83
C ILE A 99 -4.56 6.72 12.12
N PRO A 100 -5.91 6.83 12.16
CA PRO A 100 -6.66 6.60 13.40
C PRO A 100 -6.45 5.18 13.96
N PHE A 101 -6.33 4.18 13.10
CA PHE A 101 -6.09 2.79 13.49
C PHE A 101 -4.66 2.57 13.97
N ALA A 102 -3.70 3.18 13.31
CA ALA A 102 -2.30 3.14 13.72
C ALA A 102 -2.09 3.88 15.06
N ALA A 103 -2.80 4.97 15.30
CA ALA A 103 -2.75 5.70 16.56
C ALA A 103 -3.32 4.89 17.74
N SER A 104 -4.33 4.06 17.49
CA SER A 104 -4.93 3.21 18.53
C SER A 104 -4.09 1.99 18.88
N ASP A 105 -3.36 1.42 17.92
CA ASP A 105 -2.53 0.20 18.11
C ASP A 105 -1.31 0.21 17.16
N PRO A 106 -0.33 1.10 17.39
CA PRO A 106 0.77 1.31 16.45
C PRO A 106 1.66 0.06 16.29
N LEU A 107 1.89 -0.69 17.36
CA LEU A 107 2.79 -1.84 17.37
C LEU A 107 2.26 -3.03 16.56
N ARG A 108 0.98 -3.06 16.24
CA ARG A 108 0.36 -4.12 15.44
C ARG A 108 -0.05 -3.63 14.06
N VAL A 109 -0.65 -2.46 13.97
CA VAL A 109 -1.14 -1.92 12.70
C VAL A 109 0.02 -1.54 11.77
N ILE A 110 1.03 -0.82 12.26
CA ILE A 110 2.14 -0.35 11.42
C ILE A 110 2.94 -1.51 10.80
N PRO A 111 3.44 -2.51 11.57
CA PRO A 111 4.22 -3.60 10.98
C PRO A 111 3.42 -4.44 9.98
N THR A 112 2.15 -4.70 10.25
CA THR A 112 1.31 -5.51 9.34
C THR A 112 1.03 -4.78 8.02
N CYS A 113 0.75 -3.48 8.09
CA CYS A 113 0.61 -2.64 6.90
C CYS A 113 1.92 -2.54 6.12
N ALA A 114 3.05 -2.31 6.80
CA ALA A 114 4.35 -2.21 6.16
C ALA A 114 4.74 -3.50 5.43
N LEU A 115 4.50 -4.67 6.01
CA LEU A 115 4.75 -5.97 5.37
C LEU A 115 3.85 -6.18 4.14
N GLY A 116 2.56 -5.87 4.23
CA GLY A 116 1.65 -5.98 3.11
C GLY A 116 2.01 -5.03 1.96
N SER A 117 2.37 -3.80 2.29
CA SER A 117 2.81 -2.80 1.30
C SER A 117 4.14 -3.17 0.66
N ALA A 118 5.09 -3.68 1.44
CA ALA A 118 6.37 -4.18 0.94
C ALA A 118 6.16 -5.35 -0.03
N MET A 119 5.27 -6.28 0.30
CA MET A 119 4.92 -7.40 -0.57
C MET A 119 4.22 -6.92 -1.86
N ALA A 120 3.26 -6.02 -1.77
CA ALA A 120 2.61 -5.44 -2.95
C ALA A 120 3.61 -4.73 -3.88
N GLY A 121 4.52 -3.94 -3.30
CA GLY A 121 5.60 -3.27 -4.03
C GLY A 121 6.55 -4.26 -4.72
N ALA A 122 6.98 -5.29 -4.02
CA ALA A 122 7.81 -6.36 -4.59
C ALA A 122 7.12 -7.09 -5.75
N LEU A 123 5.85 -7.44 -5.60
CA LEU A 123 5.06 -8.10 -6.63
C LEU A 123 4.82 -7.19 -7.84
N SER A 124 4.57 -5.89 -7.65
CA SER A 124 4.39 -4.95 -8.76
C SER A 124 5.64 -4.88 -9.64
N MET A 125 6.82 -4.88 -9.03
CA MET A 125 8.11 -4.92 -9.74
C MET A 125 8.38 -6.28 -10.39
N ALA A 126 8.03 -7.39 -9.70
CA ALA A 126 8.17 -8.73 -10.25
C ALA A 126 7.31 -8.96 -11.50
N PHE A 127 6.12 -8.37 -11.53
CA PHE A 127 5.18 -8.44 -12.64
C PHE A 127 5.45 -7.41 -13.74
N GLY A 128 6.47 -6.57 -13.59
CA GLY A 128 6.78 -5.51 -14.55
C GLY A 128 5.65 -4.48 -14.69
N CYS A 129 4.94 -4.19 -13.61
CA CYS A 129 3.93 -3.14 -13.61
C CYS A 129 4.59 -1.77 -13.70
N SER A 130 4.03 -0.87 -14.51
CA SER A 130 4.54 0.49 -14.61
C SER A 130 3.42 1.52 -14.51
N VAL A 131 3.67 2.60 -13.78
CA VAL A 131 2.73 3.70 -13.54
C VAL A 131 3.33 4.98 -14.10
N PRO A 132 2.85 5.49 -15.24
CA PRO A 132 3.41 6.69 -15.88
C PRO A 132 2.86 8.00 -15.28
N ALA A 133 2.29 7.95 -14.07
CA ALA A 133 1.67 9.10 -13.43
C ALA A 133 2.11 9.19 -11.96
N PRO A 134 2.27 10.41 -11.40
CA PRO A 134 2.62 10.61 -10.00
C PRO A 134 1.40 10.47 -9.07
N HIS A 135 0.55 9.48 -9.32
CA HIS A 135 -0.65 9.17 -8.56
C HIS A 135 -0.95 7.67 -8.61
N GLY A 136 -1.45 7.11 -7.53
CA GLY A 136 -1.60 5.66 -7.36
C GLY A 136 -3.03 5.13 -7.37
N GLY A 137 -4.05 5.94 -7.30
CA GLY A 137 -5.43 5.51 -7.16
C GLY A 137 -5.98 4.77 -8.39
N VAL A 138 -7.18 4.21 -8.25
CA VAL A 138 -7.90 3.51 -9.34
C VAL A 138 -8.13 4.39 -10.57
N PHE A 139 -8.11 5.71 -10.40
CA PHE A 139 -8.26 6.69 -11.48
C PHE A 139 -7.17 6.62 -12.55
N VAL A 140 -5.99 6.11 -12.20
CA VAL A 140 -4.86 5.96 -13.14
C VAL A 140 -4.72 4.55 -13.69
N PHE A 141 -5.58 3.60 -13.31
CA PHE A 141 -5.50 2.21 -13.79
C PHE A 141 -5.58 2.10 -15.31
N GLY A 142 -6.27 3.02 -15.97
CA GLY A 142 -6.35 3.08 -17.44
C GLY A 142 -5.02 3.33 -18.14
N VAL A 143 -4.03 3.89 -17.45
CA VAL A 143 -2.69 4.18 -17.98
C VAL A 143 -1.60 3.28 -17.39
N VAL A 144 -1.95 2.48 -16.36
CA VAL A 144 -1.01 1.52 -15.76
C VAL A 144 -0.76 0.38 -16.72
N GLN A 145 0.50 0.14 -17.06
CA GLN A 145 0.87 -1.04 -17.84
C GLN A 145 0.79 -2.28 -16.94
N ASN A 146 0.22 -3.36 -17.51
CA ASN A 146 -0.04 -4.60 -16.78
C ASN A 146 -0.96 -4.40 -15.56
N TRP A 147 -1.99 -3.56 -15.72
CA TRP A 147 -2.93 -3.23 -14.65
C TRP A 147 -3.61 -4.47 -13.99
N PRO A 148 -3.88 -5.60 -14.68
CA PRO A 148 -4.44 -6.77 -13.99
C PRO A 148 -3.49 -7.34 -12.95
N MET A 149 -2.18 -7.41 -13.25
CA MET A 149 -1.17 -7.88 -12.30
C MET A 149 -0.91 -6.85 -11.20
N TYR A 150 -1.04 -5.56 -11.51
CA TYR A 150 -1.00 -4.50 -10.50
C TYR A 150 -2.14 -4.64 -9.50
N PHE A 151 -3.35 -4.94 -9.97
CA PHE A 151 -4.51 -5.24 -9.11
C PHE A 151 -4.30 -6.50 -8.27
N VAL A 152 -3.74 -7.56 -8.85
CA VAL A 152 -3.39 -8.80 -8.11
C VAL A 152 -2.36 -8.51 -7.02
N ALA A 153 -1.35 -7.69 -7.30
CA ALA A 153 -0.34 -7.30 -6.31
C ALA A 153 -0.97 -6.49 -5.16
N LEU A 154 -1.87 -5.55 -5.47
CA LEU A 154 -2.61 -4.78 -4.47
C LEU A 154 -3.48 -5.70 -3.60
N ALA A 155 -4.23 -6.60 -4.20
CA ALA A 155 -5.09 -7.54 -3.50
C ALA A 155 -4.27 -8.47 -2.59
N ALA A 156 -3.17 -9.03 -3.09
CA ALA A 156 -2.29 -9.92 -2.32
C ALA A 156 -1.68 -9.20 -1.11
N GLY A 157 -1.10 -8.01 -1.28
CA GLY A 157 -0.55 -7.23 -0.18
C GLY A 157 -1.59 -6.82 0.85
N SER A 158 -2.78 -6.41 0.39
CA SER A 158 -3.89 -6.02 1.26
C SER A 158 -4.45 -7.19 2.06
N VAL A 159 -4.61 -8.36 1.44
CA VAL A 159 -5.07 -9.58 2.12
C VAL A 159 -4.05 -10.04 3.15
N VAL A 160 -2.76 -10.06 2.81
CA VAL A 160 -1.70 -10.44 3.76
C VAL A 160 -1.68 -9.50 4.96
N ALA A 161 -1.71 -8.18 4.75
CA ALA A 161 -1.77 -7.21 5.84
C ALA A 161 -3.03 -7.39 6.70
N ALA A 162 -4.20 -7.58 6.08
CA ALA A 162 -5.47 -7.78 6.78
C ALA A 162 -5.47 -9.04 7.65
N VAL A 163 -4.98 -10.15 7.12
CA VAL A 163 -4.90 -11.43 7.84
C VAL A 163 -3.90 -11.35 8.99
N LEU A 164 -2.70 -10.82 8.75
CA LEU A 164 -1.70 -10.60 9.80
C LEU A 164 -2.26 -9.70 10.91
N MET A 165 -2.92 -8.61 10.56
CA MET A 165 -3.56 -7.70 11.52
C MET A 165 -4.62 -8.42 12.35
N GLY A 166 -5.45 -9.26 11.73
CA GLY A 166 -6.44 -10.06 12.42
C GLY A 166 -5.83 -11.05 13.42
N PHE A 167 -4.66 -11.61 13.14
CA PHE A 167 -3.98 -12.52 14.07
C PHE A 167 -3.28 -11.80 15.22
N VAL A 168 -2.64 -10.66 14.96
CA VAL A 168 -1.85 -9.98 16.00
C VAL A 168 -2.67 -9.00 16.84
N LYS A 169 -3.74 -8.44 16.31
CA LYS A 169 -4.59 -7.49 17.04
C LYS A 169 -5.41 -8.23 18.11
N LYS A 170 -5.48 -7.68 19.30
CA LYS A 170 -6.29 -8.25 20.39
C LYS A 170 -7.77 -8.00 20.15
N SER A 171 -8.63 -8.94 20.62
CA SER A 171 -10.08 -8.73 20.63
C SER A 171 -10.44 -7.57 21.53
N VAL A 172 -11.39 -6.76 21.09
CA VAL A 172 -11.95 -5.65 21.84
C VAL A 172 -13.20 -6.19 22.56
N ASN A 173 -13.17 -6.21 23.89
CA ASN A 173 -14.35 -6.50 24.69
C ASN A 173 -15.17 -5.20 24.77
N GLU A 174 -16.23 -5.10 23.99
CA GLU A 174 -17.26 -4.08 24.12
C GLU A 174 -18.38 -4.58 25.02
#